data_b16fecffb4af6e5c05a2e74e8fa8bc8f
#
_entry.id   b16fecffb4af6e5c05a2e74e8fa8bc8f
#
_cell.length_a   1.000
_cell.length_b   1.000
_cell.length_c   1.000
_cell.angle_alpha   90.00
_cell.angle_beta   90.00
_cell.angle_gamma   90.00
#
_symmetry.space_group_name_H-M   'P 1'
#
loop_
_entity.id
_entity.type
_entity.pdbx_description
1 polymer ?
#
loop_
_entity_poly.entity_id
_entity_poly.type
_entity_poly.pdbx_seq_one_letter_code
_entity_poly.pdbx_strand_id
1 'polypeptide(L)'
;MRIGVPKEMKSGELRVALVPDIISKLTKAGLEVVIESNAGLAAEYSDKQFSDAGAEVKSGDVLAASDVVLSVQPLTANQMKTLKKGAITISFLSPSTSQDSIDAAVSAGVTAISLEMVPRISRAQSMDALTSQALCAGYKASLVAAELSPKFFPLLMTAAGTVTPAKVVVLGAGVAGLQAIATAKRLGAVVSAYDVRPASADEVKSMGAKFI
;
A
#
# COMPACT_ATOMS: atom_id res chain seq x y z
N MET A 1 0.61 26.14 -3.50
CA MET A 1 1.27 25.09 -2.67
C MET A 1 1.75 23.99 -3.62
N ARG A 2 3.03 23.63 -3.48
CA ARG A 2 3.69 22.68 -4.40
C ARG A 2 3.86 21.32 -3.73
N ILE A 3 3.36 20.27 -4.38
CA ILE A 3 3.47 18.88 -3.94
C ILE A 3 4.56 18.22 -4.76
N GLY A 4 5.58 17.66 -4.10
CA GLY A 4 6.65 16.88 -4.72
C GLY A 4 6.47 15.38 -4.47
N VAL A 5 6.68 14.59 -5.51
CA VAL A 5 6.66 13.12 -5.42
C VAL A 5 8.00 12.60 -5.94
N PRO A 6 8.91 12.20 -5.05
CA PRO A 6 10.18 11.63 -5.45
C PRO A 6 10.02 10.20 -5.95
N LYS A 7 11.00 9.73 -6.67
CA LYS A 7 11.16 8.31 -7.00
C LYS A 7 11.52 7.54 -5.72
N GLU A 8 10.87 6.40 -5.51
CA GLU A 8 11.20 5.51 -4.40
C GLU A 8 12.57 4.85 -4.62
N MET A 9 13.38 4.86 -3.57
CA MET A 9 14.77 4.37 -3.65
C MET A 9 14.97 3.03 -2.94
N LYS A 10 14.01 2.60 -2.12
CA LYS A 10 14.11 1.34 -1.39
C LYS A 10 14.01 0.15 -2.34
N SER A 11 14.97 -0.77 -2.23
CA SER A 11 14.95 -1.99 -3.03
C SER A 11 13.65 -2.77 -2.85
N GLY A 12 13.02 -3.16 -3.96
CA GLY A 12 11.73 -3.87 -3.97
C GLY A 12 10.50 -3.00 -3.79
N GLU A 13 10.63 -1.68 -3.59
CA GLU A 13 9.48 -0.77 -3.62
C GLU A 13 9.12 -0.47 -5.07
N LEU A 14 7.92 -0.91 -5.47
CA LEU A 14 7.42 -0.72 -6.83
C LEU A 14 6.30 0.32 -6.90
N ARG A 15 5.81 0.80 -5.76
CA ARG A 15 4.72 1.78 -5.70
C ARG A 15 5.23 3.19 -5.94
N VAL A 16 4.33 4.07 -6.32
CA VAL A 16 4.50 5.52 -6.35
C VAL A 16 3.45 6.17 -5.44
N ALA A 17 3.81 7.23 -4.74
CA ALA A 17 2.93 7.83 -3.74
C ALA A 17 1.69 8.51 -4.33
N LEU A 18 1.71 8.89 -5.60
CA LEU A 18 0.62 9.53 -6.29
C LEU A 18 0.47 8.94 -7.70
N VAL A 19 -0.77 8.63 -8.10
CA VAL A 19 -1.10 8.10 -9.42
C VAL A 19 -1.74 9.16 -10.32
N PRO A 20 -1.66 9.03 -11.67
CA PRO A 20 -2.18 10.03 -12.60
C PRO A 20 -3.65 10.42 -12.36
N ASP A 21 -4.51 9.46 -12.04
CA ASP A 21 -5.95 9.67 -11.84
C ASP A 21 -6.30 10.68 -10.73
N ILE A 22 -5.39 10.87 -9.77
CA ILE A 22 -5.60 11.78 -8.65
C ILE A 22 -5.09 13.18 -8.94
N ILE A 23 -4.11 13.33 -9.84
CA ILE A 23 -3.44 14.60 -10.13
C ILE A 23 -4.44 15.68 -10.57
N SER A 24 -5.37 15.33 -11.46
CA SER A 24 -6.39 16.28 -11.94
C SER A 24 -7.28 16.85 -10.82
N LYS A 25 -7.47 16.10 -9.73
CA LYS A 25 -8.22 16.58 -8.55
C LYS A 25 -7.41 17.60 -7.76
N LEU A 26 -6.11 17.36 -7.63
CA LEU A 26 -5.19 18.24 -6.89
C LEU A 26 -4.97 19.54 -7.66
N THR A 27 -4.76 19.50 -8.96
CA THR A 27 -4.57 20.69 -9.80
C THR A 27 -5.84 21.55 -9.86
N LYS A 28 -7.03 20.93 -9.92
CA LYS A 28 -8.32 21.66 -9.82
C LYS A 28 -8.50 22.34 -8.46
N ALA A 29 -7.87 21.82 -7.40
CA ALA A 29 -7.85 22.45 -6.09
C ALA A 29 -6.78 23.54 -5.96
N GLY A 30 -6.10 23.92 -7.04
CA GLY A 30 -5.08 24.96 -7.06
C GLY A 30 -3.71 24.52 -6.54
N LEU A 31 -3.45 23.20 -6.49
CA LEU A 31 -2.17 22.65 -6.07
C LEU A 31 -1.29 22.37 -7.30
N GLU A 32 -0.01 22.69 -7.20
CA GLU A 32 0.99 22.31 -8.19
C GLU A 32 1.53 20.93 -7.84
N VAL A 33 1.60 20.02 -8.80
CA VAL A 33 2.12 18.66 -8.61
C VAL A 33 3.37 18.49 -9.45
N VAL A 34 4.45 18.08 -8.81
CA VAL A 34 5.75 17.81 -9.46
C VAL A 34 6.14 16.36 -9.18
N ILE A 35 6.35 15.61 -10.22
CA ILE A 35 6.75 14.20 -10.15
C ILE A 35 8.21 14.09 -10.60
N GLU A 36 9.03 13.39 -9.85
CA GLU A 36 10.36 13.03 -10.31
C GLU A 36 10.29 12.08 -11.52
N SER A 37 11.09 12.34 -12.56
CA SER A 37 11.11 11.53 -13.76
C SER A 37 11.33 10.05 -13.42
N ASN A 38 10.56 9.19 -14.06
CA ASN A 38 10.53 7.74 -13.84
C ASN A 38 10.05 7.31 -12.41
N ALA A 39 9.48 8.18 -11.62
CA ALA A 39 8.98 7.81 -10.28
C ALA A 39 7.87 6.75 -10.35
N GLY A 40 7.02 6.80 -11.38
CA GLY A 40 5.92 5.86 -11.56
C GLY A 40 6.26 4.61 -12.38
N LEU A 41 7.45 4.52 -12.95
CA LEU A 41 7.78 3.48 -13.95
C LEU A 41 7.65 2.06 -13.40
N ALA A 42 8.06 1.84 -12.16
CA ALA A 42 7.93 0.53 -11.50
C ALA A 42 6.47 0.16 -11.15
N ALA A 43 5.58 1.16 -11.10
CA ALA A 43 4.14 1.01 -10.92
C ALA A 43 3.37 1.04 -12.26
N GLU A 44 4.07 0.89 -13.40
CA GLU A 44 3.54 0.89 -14.76
C GLU A 44 2.93 2.24 -15.22
N TYR A 45 3.31 3.35 -14.58
CA TYR A 45 2.95 4.70 -14.99
C TYR A 45 4.14 5.41 -15.64
N SER A 46 3.98 5.83 -16.90
CA SER A 46 4.97 6.62 -17.62
C SER A 46 4.94 8.10 -17.24
N ASP A 47 6.05 8.79 -17.41
CA ASP A 47 6.13 10.24 -17.24
C ASP A 47 5.08 11.00 -18.08
N LYS A 48 4.77 10.48 -19.27
CA LYS A 48 3.75 11.05 -20.14
C LYS A 48 2.36 11.01 -19.49
N GLN A 49 1.98 9.92 -18.83
CA GLN A 49 0.67 9.81 -18.14
C GLN A 49 0.55 10.84 -17.01
N PHE A 50 1.63 11.10 -16.28
CA PHE A 50 1.65 12.14 -15.26
C PHE A 50 1.51 13.54 -15.87
N SER A 51 2.24 13.84 -16.96
CA SER A 51 2.15 15.12 -17.66
C SER A 51 0.78 15.34 -18.27
N ASP A 52 0.19 14.32 -18.91
CA ASP A 52 -1.17 14.38 -19.49
C ASP A 52 -2.24 14.63 -18.40
N ALA A 53 -2.01 14.16 -17.17
CA ALA A 53 -2.86 14.41 -16.01
C ALA A 53 -2.67 15.80 -15.38
N GLY A 54 -1.69 16.58 -15.83
CA GLY A 54 -1.44 17.95 -15.39
C GLY A 54 -0.33 18.12 -14.34
N ALA A 55 0.53 17.12 -14.15
CA ALA A 55 1.74 17.27 -13.34
C ALA A 55 2.92 17.81 -14.15
N GLU A 56 3.81 18.56 -13.50
CA GLU A 56 5.14 18.82 -14.00
C GLU A 56 6.00 17.57 -13.76
N VAL A 57 6.64 17.03 -14.79
CA VAL A 57 7.65 15.97 -14.64
C VAL A 57 9.02 16.61 -14.72
N LYS A 58 9.86 16.34 -13.71
CA LYS A 58 11.17 16.96 -13.58
C LYS A 58 12.25 15.92 -13.30
N SER A 59 13.35 16.02 -14.01
CA SER A 59 14.56 15.24 -13.70
C SER A 59 15.29 15.87 -12.50
N GLY A 60 15.77 15.04 -11.59
CA GLY A 60 16.51 15.46 -10.41
C GLY A 60 15.65 15.84 -9.22
N ASP A 61 16.22 16.58 -8.27
CA ASP A 61 15.62 16.86 -6.96
C ASP A 61 14.30 17.61 -7.07
N VAL A 62 13.23 16.98 -6.59
CA VAL A 62 11.89 17.58 -6.45
C VAL A 62 11.59 17.98 -5.00
N LEU A 63 12.49 17.67 -4.05
CA LEU A 63 12.26 17.82 -2.62
C LEU A 63 12.40 19.26 -2.16
N ALA A 64 13.52 19.92 -2.47
CA ALA A 64 13.90 21.22 -1.94
C ALA A 64 12.90 22.34 -2.26
N ALA A 65 12.20 22.27 -3.39
CA ALA A 65 11.22 23.25 -3.84
C ALA A 65 9.79 22.97 -3.36
N SER A 66 9.54 21.81 -2.75
CA SER A 66 8.19 21.36 -2.37
C SER A 66 7.74 21.90 -1.02
N ASP A 67 6.45 22.25 -0.92
CA ASP A 67 5.77 22.57 0.34
C ASP A 67 5.32 21.31 1.06
N VAL A 68 4.88 20.32 0.28
CA VAL A 68 4.45 19.00 0.73
C VAL A 68 5.18 17.96 -0.09
N VAL A 69 5.73 16.93 0.54
CA VAL A 69 6.34 15.77 -0.12
C VAL A 69 5.53 14.53 0.19
N LEU A 70 5.12 13.83 -0.85
CA LEU A 70 4.44 12.54 -0.74
C LEU A 70 5.42 11.43 -1.14
N SER A 71 5.64 10.47 -0.25
CA SER A 71 6.43 9.28 -0.53
C SER A 71 5.76 8.03 0.06
N VAL A 72 6.06 6.87 -0.49
CA VAL A 72 5.58 5.60 0.08
C VAL A 72 6.43 5.23 1.29
N GLN A 73 7.75 5.21 1.10
CA GLN A 73 8.72 4.92 2.15
C GLN A 73 9.15 6.20 2.87
N PRO A 74 9.68 6.09 4.10
CA PRO A 74 10.26 7.26 4.78
C PRO A 74 11.37 7.87 3.93
N LEU A 75 11.40 9.19 3.85
CA LEU A 75 12.57 9.88 3.31
C LEU A 75 13.79 9.60 4.21
N THR A 76 14.93 9.41 3.61
CA THR A 76 16.20 9.26 4.35
C THR A 76 16.53 10.53 5.12
N ALA A 77 17.38 10.43 6.16
CA ALA A 77 17.85 11.59 6.91
C ALA A 77 18.50 12.67 6.02
N ASN A 78 19.22 12.25 4.96
CA ASN A 78 19.80 13.19 4.01
C ASN A 78 18.73 13.91 3.17
N GLN A 79 17.72 13.21 2.70
CA GLN A 79 16.59 13.81 1.99
C GLN A 79 15.80 14.76 2.89
N MET A 80 15.55 14.39 4.15
CA MET A 80 14.87 15.28 5.11
C MET A 80 15.59 16.63 5.28
N LYS A 81 16.93 16.61 5.31
CA LYS A 81 17.76 17.82 5.42
C LYS A 81 17.70 18.75 4.20
N THR A 82 17.31 18.23 3.02
CA THR A 82 17.16 19.08 1.82
C THR A 82 15.82 19.80 1.76
N LEU A 83 14.86 19.42 2.60
CA LEU A 83 13.56 20.05 2.64
C LEU A 83 13.64 21.45 3.22
N LYS A 84 12.79 22.35 2.71
CA LYS A 84 12.69 23.68 3.30
C LYS A 84 12.04 23.64 4.68
N LYS A 85 12.45 24.54 5.55
CA LYS A 85 11.82 24.71 6.87
C LYS A 85 10.31 24.94 6.72
N GLY A 86 9.53 24.20 7.51
CA GLY A 86 8.07 24.26 7.48
C GLY A 86 7.44 23.37 6.39
N ALA A 87 8.22 22.63 5.62
CA ALA A 87 7.68 21.63 4.70
C ALA A 87 6.96 20.51 5.45
N ILE A 88 6.06 19.82 4.76
CA ILE A 88 5.29 18.70 5.29
C ILE A 88 5.68 17.44 4.51
N THR A 89 5.94 16.32 5.19
CA THR A 89 6.08 15.01 4.55
C THR A 89 4.93 14.10 4.96
N ILE A 90 4.42 13.31 4.01
CA ILE A 90 3.36 12.33 4.25
C ILE A 90 3.82 10.99 3.66
N SER A 91 4.00 9.98 4.51
CA SER A 91 4.50 8.66 4.10
C SER A 91 4.16 7.58 5.12
N PHE A 92 4.46 6.33 4.81
CA PHE A 92 4.69 5.33 5.85
C PHE A 92 6.04 5.65 6.50
N LEU A 93 6.00 6.21 7.69
CA LEU A 93 7.22 6.71 8.35
C LEU A 93 7.98 5.61 9.08
N SER A 94 7.30 4.52 9.47
CA SER A 94 7.87 3.42 10.26
C SER A 94 8.60 3.93 11.52
N PRO A 95 7.94 4.64 12.45
CA PRO A 95 8.60 5.40 13.51
C PRO A 95 9.55 4.57 14.39
N SER A 96 9.23 3.28 14.58
CA SER A 96 10.07 2.38 15.40
C SER A 96 11.43 2.03 14.78
N THR A 97 11.61 2.24 13.48
CA THR A 97 12.82 1.86 12.73
C THR A 97 13.46 2.99 11.95
N SER A 98 12.88 4.18 11.97
CA SER A 98 13.31 5.34 11.17
C SER A 98 13.69 6.55 12.06
N GLN A 99 14.31 6.28 13.21
CA GLN A 99 14.66 7.34 14.17
C GLN A 99 15.54 8.42 13.55
N ASP A 100 16.55 8.05 12.76
CA ASP A 100 17.44 9.01 12.09
C ASP A 100 16.69 9.98 11.17
N SER A 101 15.64 9.49 10.48
CA SER A 101 14.80 10.31 9.61
C SER A 101 13.92 11.26 10.42
N ILE A 102 13.42 10.81 11.57
CA ILE A 102 12.62 11.61 12.50
C ILE A 102 13.47 12.73 13.09
N ASP A 103 14.68 12.41 13.58
CA ASP A 103 15.60 13.39 14.15
C ASP A 103 16.03 14.43 13.11
N ALA A 104 16.23 13.99 11.87
CA ALA A 104 16.50 14.90 10.75
C ALA A 104 15.32 15.81 10.44
N ALA A 105 14.07 15.30 10.47
CA ALA A 105 12.87 16.12 10.28
C ALA A 105 12.72 17.18 11.38
N VAL A 106 12.93 16.80 12.65
CA VAL A 106 12.92 17.73 13.78
C VAL A 106 13.96 18.81 13.59
N SER A 107 15.21 18.42 13.26
CA SER A 107 16.32 19.36 13.08
C SER A 107 16.12 20.31 11.91
N ALA A 108 15.46 19.85 10.84
CA ALA A 108 15.12 20.66 9.67
C ALA A 108 13.86 21.51 9.85
N GLY A 109 13.10 21.34 10.95
CA GLY A 109 11.82 22.00 11.17
C GLY A 109 10.74 21.57 10.19
N VAL A 110 10.75 20.28 9.81
CA VAL A 110 9.78 19.64 8.91
C VAL A 110 8.69 18.95 9.73
N THR A 111 7.45 19.05 9.27
CA THR A 111 6.33 18.30 9.86
C THR A 111 6.19 16.95 9.13
N ALA A 112 6.42 15.85 9.84
CA ALA A 112 6.28 14.51 9.28
C ALA A 112 4.95 13.88 9.71
N ILE A 113 4.12 13.48 8.75
CA ILE A 113 2.85 12.77 8.97
C ILE A 113 3.05 11.31 8.62
N SER A 114 2.88 10.45 9.62
CA SER A 114 2.96 9.00 9.49
C SER A 114 1.58 8.42 9.19
N LEU A 115 1.41 7.77 8.03
CA LEU A 115 0.13 7.19 7.62
C LEU A 115 -0.30 6.04 8.54
N GLU A 116 0.66 5.28 9.10
CA GLU A 116 0.37 4.20 10.04
C GLU A 116 -0.05 4.69 11.43
N MET A 117 0.16 5.99 11.73
CA MET A 117 -0.28 6.61 12.99
C MET A 117 -1.64 7.31 12.87
N VAL A 118 -2.23 7.34 11.68
CA VAL A 118 -3.59 7.87 11.50
C VAL A 118 -4.58 7.06 12.33
N PRO A 119 -5.40 7.68 13.19
CA PRO A 119 -6.30 6.96 14.08
C PRO A 119 -7.38 6.21 13.28
N ARG A 120 -7.68 4.97 13.70
CA ARG A 120 -8.69 4.11 13.06
C ARG A 120 -10.09 4.45 13.54
N ILE A 121 -10.61 5.59 13.12
CA ILE A 121 -11.95 6.09 13.39
C ILE A 121 -12.72 6.30 12.08
N SER A 122 -14.04 6.32 12.12
CA SER A 122 -14.90 6.42 10.92
C SER A 122 -14.54 7.61 10.03
N ARG A 123 -14.19 8.76 10.61
CA ARG A 123 -13.80 9.97 9.89
C ARG A 123 -12.49 9.80 9.10
N ALA A 124 -11.59 8.94 9.56
CA ALA A 124 -10.26 8.72 8.98
C ALA A 124 -10.19 7.51 8.03
N GLN A 125 -11.28 6.78 7.81
CA GLN A 125 -11.28 5.58 6.96
C GLN A 125 -10.75 5.84 5.54
N SER A 126 -11.03 7.00 4.95
CA SER A 126 -10.52 7.37 3.63
C SER A 126 -9.00 7.62 3.59
N MET A 127 -8.37 7.77 4.74
CA MET A 127 -6.93 7.97 4.91
C MET A 127 -6.23 6.71 5.47
N ASP A 128 -6.96 5.62 5.69
CA ASP A 128 -6.42 4.36 6.24
C ASP A 128 -5.65 3.58 5.17
N ALA A 129 -4.40 3.99 4.97
CA ALA A 129 -3.50 3.35 4.03
C ALA A 129 -3.08 1.93 4.49
N LEU A 130 -3.07 1.65 5.81
CA LEU A 130 -2.77 0.30 6.30
C LEU A 130 -3.83 -0.71 5.89
N THR A 131 -5.12 -0.37 6.01
CA THR A 131 -6.22 -1.22 5.56
C THR A 131 -6.14 -1.48 4.06
N SER A 132 -5.87 -0.47 3.24
CA SER A 132 -5.71 -0.61 1.79
C SER A 132 -4.57 -1.56 1.44
N GLN A 133 -3.42 -1.42 2.09
CA GLN A 133 -2.25 -2.28 1.86
C GLN A 133 -2.44 -3.70 2.41
N ALA A 134 -3.13 -3.86 3.54
CA ALA A 134 -3.48 -5.16 4.09
C ALA A 134 -4.39 -5.96 3.14
N LEU A 135 -5.33 -5.30 2.48
CA LEU A 135 -6.18 -5.94 1.45
C LEU A 135 -5.33 -6.47 0.29
N CYS A 136 -4.42 -5.66 -0.25
CA CYS A 136 -3.49 -6.09 -1.31
C CYS A 136 -2.61 -7.27 -0.85
N ALA A 137 -2.10 -7.22 0.39
CA ALA A 137 -1.30 -8.29 0.96
C ALA A 137 -2.08 -9.62 1.07
N GLY A 138 -3.33 -9.58 1.55
CA GLY A 138 -4.17 -10.76 1.66
C GLY A 138 -4.51 -11.38 0.29
N TYR A 139 -4.78 -10.54 -0.71
CA TYR A 139 -4.97 -10.98 -2.09
C TYR A 139 -3.71 -11.69 -2.62
N LYS A 140 -2.55 -11.03 -2.54
CA LYS A 140 -1.28 -11.59 -3.04
C LYS A 140 -0.87 -12.85 -2.30
N ALA A 141 -1.06 -12.91 -0.99
CA ALA A 141 -0.75 -14.10 -0.19
C ALA A 141 -1.47 -15.35 -0.69
N SER A 142 -2.76 -15.23 -1.04
CA SER A 142 -3.52 -16.35 -1.59
C SER A 142 -3.03 -16.79 -2.97
N LEU A 143 -2.61 -15.84 -3.83
CA LEU A 143 -2.04 -16.19 -5.15
C LEU A 143 -0.70 -16.90 -5.00
N VAL A 144 0.17 -16.43 -4.13
CA VAL A 144 1.46 -17.06 -3.83
C VAL A 144 1.24 -18.47 -3.24
N ALA A 145 0.27 -18.61 -2.32
CA ALA A 145 -0.07 -19.91 -1.76
C ALA A 145 -0.57 -20.89 -2.82
N ALA A 146 -1.37 -20.42 -3.80
CA ALA A 146 -1.85 -21.25 -4.88
C ALA A 146 -0.73 -21.67 -5.85
N GLU A 147 0.21 -20.75 -6.12
CA GLU A 147 1.38 -20.99 -6.99
C GLU A 147 2.34 -22.03 -6.37
N LEU A 148 2.61 -21.89 -5.07
CA LEU A 148 3.55 -22.77 -4.34
C LEU A 148 2.92 -24.11 -3.90
N SER A 149 1.59 -24.21 -3.93
CA SER A 149 0.88 -25.41 -3.49
C SER A 149 1.09 -26.56 -4.48
N PRO A 150 1.44 -27.78 -4.00
CA PRO A 150 1.47 -28.97 -4.84
C PRO A 150 0.06 -29.49 -5.20
N LYS A 151 -1.00 -28.87 -4.67
CA LYS A 151 -2.40 -29.23 -4.91
C LYS A 151 -3.13 -28.10 -5.60
N PHE A 152 -4.01 -28.44 -6.51
CA PHE A 152 -4.94 -27.48 -7.09
C PHE A 152 -5.90 -26.92 -6.03
N PHE A 153 -6.14 -25.64 -6.07
CA PHE A 153 -7.14 -25.03 -5.18
C PHE A 153 -8.55 -25.48 -5.52
N PRO A 154 -9.00 -25.48 -6.80
CA PRO A 154 -10.34 -25.93 -7.14
C PRO A 154 -10.47 -27.47 -7.18
N LEU A 155 -11.71 -27.92 -7.09
CA LEU A 155 -12.09 -29.27 -7.52
C LEU A 155 -11.93 -29.34 -9.05
N LEU A 156 -11.23 -30.35 -9.52
CA LEU A 156 -11.09 -30.64 -10.95
C LEU A 156 -11.60 -32.05 -11.25
N MET A 157 -12.31 -32.18 -12.36
CA MET A 157 -12.80 -33.46 -12.86
C MET A 157 -12.29 -33.72 -14.27
N THR A 158 -11.76 -34.92 -14.50
CA THR A 158 -11.31 -35.39 -15.81
C THR A 158 -11.89 -36.77 -16.06
N ALA A 159 -11.76 -37.26 -17.27
CA ALA A 159 -12.12 -38.66 -17.59
C ALA A 159 -11.33 -39.69 -16.75
N ALA A 160 -10.15 -39.32 -16.25
CA ALA A 160 -9.31 -40.17 -15.41
C ALA A 160 -9.68 -40.10 -13.91
N GLY A 161 -10.57 -39.19 -13.50
CA GLY A 161 -11.01 -39.09 -12.11
C GLY A 161 -11.14 -37.65 -11.60
N THR A 162 -11.34 -37.53 -10.29
CA THR A 162 -11.58 -36.26 -9.59
C THR A 162 -10.39 -35.89 -8.70
N VAL A 163 -9.91 -34.67 -8.84
CA VAL A 163 -8.93 -34.07 -7.95
C VAL A 163 -9.66 -33.23 -6.91
N THR A 164 -9.50 -33.59 -5.65
CA THR A 164 -10.15 -32.88 -4.53
C THR A 164 -9.49 -31.52 -4.31
N PRO A 165 -10.26 -30.47 -3.91
CA PRO A 165 -9.73 -29.13 -3.68
C PRO A 165 -8.73 -29.10 -2.52
N ALA A 166 -7.79 -28.16 -2.59
CA ALA A 166 -6.87 -27.88 -1.49
C ALA A 166 -7.63 -27.40 -0.25
N LYS A 167 -7.13 -27.82 0.92
CA LYS A 167 -7.58 -27.29 2.22
C LYS A 167 -6.62 -26.19 2.65
N VAL A 168 -7.15 -24.97 2.84
CA VAL A 168 -6.37 -23.79 3.21
C VAL A 168 -6.79 -23.36 4.61
N VAL A 169 -5.82 -23.09 5.47
CA VAL A 169 -6.04 -22.51 6.79
C VAL A 169 -5.46 -21.10 6.80
N VAL A 170 -6.28 -20.13 7.20
CA VAL A 170 -5.86 -18.74 7.35
C VAL A 170 -5.74 -18.42 8.84
N LEU A 171 -4.54 -18.02 9.25
CA LEU A 171 -4.24 -17.62 10.63
C LEU A 171 -4.29 -16.10 10.74
N GLY A 172 -5.29 -15.59 11.46
CA GLY A 172 -5.61 -14.17 11.58
C GLY A 172 -6.73 -13.75 10.62
N ALA A 173 -7.86 -13.27 11.17
CA ALA A 173 -9.03 -12.81 10.43
C ALA A 173 -9.16 -11.27 10.48
N GLY A 174 -8.06 -10.55 10.39
CA GLY A 174 -8.05 -9.11 10.09
C GLY A 174 -8.27 -8.85 8.60
N VAL A 175 -8.11 -7.61 8.15
CA VAL A 175 -8.34 -7.21 6.74
C VAL A 175 -7.60 -8.11 5.75
N ALA A 176 -6.30 -8.35 5.98
CA ALA A 176 -5.51 -9.24 5.12
C ALA A 176 -6.05 -10.68 5.13
N GLY A 177 -6.37 -11.22 6.32
CA GLY A 177 -6.88 -12.59 6.46
C GLY A 177 -8.25 -12.75 5.81
N LEU A 178 -9.17 -11.85 6.01
CA LEU A 178 -10.50 -11.87 5.38
C LEU A 178 -10.38 -11.80 3.85
N GLN A 179 -9.49 -10.95 3.32
CA GLN A 179 -9.21 -10.89 1.89
C GLN A 179 -8.57 -12.18 1.38
N ALA A 180 -7.65 -12.78 2.15
CA ALA A 180 -7.05 -14.07 1.80
C ALA A 180 -8.10 -15.18 1.74
N ILE A 181 -9.00 -15.24 2.72
CA ILE A 181 -10.13 -16.17 2.73
C ILE A 181 -10.98 -16.00 1.47
N ALA A 182 -11.40 -14.76 1.16
CA ALA A 182 -12.22 -14.47 -0.01
C ALA A 182 -11.54 -14.89 -1.31
N THR A 183 -10.24 -14.62 -1.44
CA THR A 183 -9.45 -14.95 -2.64
C THR A 183 -9.26 -16.47 -2.78
N ALA A 184 -8.85 -17.16 -1.72
CA ALA A 184 -8.65 -18.62 -1.75
C ALA A 184 -9.96 -19.36 -2.06
N LYS A 185 -11.10 -18.87 -1.53
CA LYS A 185 -12.41 -19.43 -1.88
C LYS A 185 -12.79 -19.21 -3.35
N ARG A 186 -12.53 -18.02 -3.89
CA ARG A 186 -12.75 -17.75 -5.33
C ARG A 186 -11.89 -18.65 -6.22
N LEU A 187 -10.69 -19.01 -5.76
CA LEU A 187 -9.84 -20.00 -6.42
C LEU A 187 -10.33 -21.45 -6.22
N GLY A 188 -11.36 -21.68 -5.43
CA GLY A 188 -12.03 -22.98 -5.26
C GLY A 188 -11.53 -23.81 -4.08
N ALA A 189 -10.69 -23.27 -3.21
CA ALA A 189 -10.20 -23.98 -2.03
C ALA A 189 -11.28 -24.16 -0.95
N VAL A 190 -11.14 -25.21 -0.15
CA VAL A 190 -11.87 -25.38 1.12
C VAL A 190 -11.14 -24.62 2.21
N VAL A 191 -11.73 -23.52 2.68
CA VAL A 191 -11.05 -22.58 3.59
C VAL A 191 -11.58 -22.70 5.00
N SER A 192 -10.65 -22.80 5.96
CA SER A 192 -10.87 -22.60 7.40
C SER A 192 -10.03 -21.43 7.89
N ALA A 193 -10.46 -20.79 8.97
CA ALA A 193 -9.70 -19.68 9.54
C ALA A 193 -9.75 -19.70 11.08
N TYR A 194 -8.71 -19.14 11.67
CA TYR A 194 -8.58 -18.94 13.11
C TYR A 194 -8.22 -17.49 13.41
N ASP A 195 -8.76 -16.93 14.45
CA ASP A 195 -8.33 -15.65 15.04
C ASP A 195 -8.44 -15.74 16.58
N VAL A 196 -7.53 -15.07 17.26
CA VAL A 196 -7.54 -15.01 18.74
C VAL A 196 -8.73 -14.25 19.29
N ARG A 197 -9.40 -13.43 18.45
CA ARG A 197 -10.61 -12.68 18.80
C ARG A 197 -11.85 -13.48 18.42
N PRO A 198 -12.64 -13.98 19.38
CA PRO A 198 -13.86 -14.75 19.08
C PRO A 198 -14.86 -13.99 18.19
N ALA A 199 -14.89 -12.66 18.30
CA ALA A 199 -15.78 -11.81 17.51
C ALA A 199 -15.53 -11.93 15.99
N SER A 200 -14.33 -12.32 15.56
CA SER A 200 -14.01 -12.53 14.15
C SER A 200 -14.68 -13.76 13.52
N ALA A 201 -15.29 -14.63 14.34
CA ALA A 201 -15.94 -15.84 13.84
C ALA A 201 -17.08 -15.54 12.86
N ASP A 202 -17.86 -14.49 13.10
CA ASP A 202 -19.00 -14.13 12.25
C ASP A 202 -18.51 -13.51 10.91
N GLU A 203 -17.41 -12.74 10.95
CA GLU A 203 -16.76 -12.21 9.74
C GLU A 203 -16.23 -13.36 8.86
N VAL A 204 -15.55 -14.36 9.46
CA VAL A 204 -15.05 -15.55 8.76
C VAL A 204 -16.21 -16.35 8.15
N LYS A 205 -17.28 -16.58 8.89
CA LYS A 205 -18.47 -17.29 8.39
C LYS A 205 -19.13 -16.51 7.24
N SER A 206 -19.23 -15.19 7.32
CA SER A 206 -19.80 -14.34 6.27
C SER A 206 -19.01 -14.45 4.96
N MET A 207 -17.70 -14.69 5.04
CA MET A 207 -16.84 -15.00 3.88
C MET A 207 -17.01 -16.46 3.39
N GLY A 208 -17.88 -17.25 4.05
CA GLY A 208 -18.16 -18.64 3.70
C GLY A 208 -17.01 -19.61 4.07
N ALA A 209 -16.17 -19.27 5.03
CA ALA A 209 -15.15 -20.14 5.58
C ALA A 209 -15.58 -20.72 6.94
N LYS A 210 -14.95 -21.82 7.34
CA LYS A 210 -15.15 -22.40 8.67
C LYS A 210 -14.23 -21.72 9.67
N PHE A 211 -14.79 -21.23 10.78
CA PHE A 211 -13.99 -20.78 11.94
C PHE A 211 -13.59 -21.99 12.79
N ILE A 212 -12.34 -22.09 13.22
CA ILE A 212 -11.77 -23.19 13.99
C ILE A 212 -11.12 -22.67 15.27
#